data_31878c5baf3cfc3991a0a7c247dba39e
#
_entry.id   31878c5baf3cfc3991a0a7c247dba39e
#
_cell.length_a   1.000
_cell.length_b   1.000
_cell.length_c   1.000
_cell.angle_alpha   90.00
_cell.angle_beta   90.00
_cell.angle_gamma   90.00
#
_symmetry.space_group_name_H-M   'P 1'
#
loop_
_entity.id
_entity.type
_entity.pdbx_description
1 polymer ?
#
loop_
_entity_poly.entity_id
_entity_poly.type
_entity_poly.pdbx_seq_one_letter_code
_entity_poly.pdbx_strand_id
1 'polypeptide(L)' 'MTGLDVELREKISRYLSDDLTLEAFYRWFTPEAWNIHQRADRQTAEVFHEVDLLLAEFAQGDWDEQEVKRRLTPFVTT' A
#
# COMPACT_ATOMS: atom_id res chain seq x y z
N MET A 1 5.26 -10.46 17.23
CA MET A 1 4.46 -10.85 16.05
C MET A 1 4.24 -9.63 15.18
N THR A 2 4.67 -9.73 13.93
CA THR A 2 4.54 -8.61 13.00
C THR A 2 3.14 -8.61 12.41
N GLY A 3 2.43 -7.49 12.52
CA GLY A 3 1.14 -7.36 11.92
C GLY A 3 1.23 -6.99 10.44
N LEU A 4 0.14 -7.17 9.71
CA LEU A 4 0.09 -6.81 8.31
C LEU A 4 0.30 -5.32 8.09
N ASP A 5 -0.07 -4.49 9.07
CA ASP A 5 0.15 -3.06 8.98
C ASP A 5 1.64 -2.73 8.96
N VAL A 6 2.44 -3.45 9.74
CA VAL A 6 3.89 -3.26 9.75
C VAL A 6 4.48 -3.68 8.40
N GLU A 7 4.03 -4.82 7.87
CA GLU A 7 4.48 -5.28 6.55
C GLU A 7 4.13 -4.28 5.46
N LEU A 8 2.91 -3.75 5.50
CA LEU A 8 2.47 -2.78 4.50
C LEU A 8 3.34 -1.53 4.55
N ARG A 9 3.59 -1.01 5.75
CA ARG A 9 4.42 0.18 5.91
C ARG A 9 5.84 -0.06 5.44
N GLU A 10 6.38 -1.25 5.72
CA GLU A 10 7.72 -1.60 5.26
C GLU A 10 7.78 -1.63 3.74
N LYS A 11 6.78 -2.24 3.09
CA LYS A 11 6.75 -2.29 1.64
C LYS A 11 6.60 -0.89 1.03
N ILE A 12 5.76 -0.06 1.62
CA ILE A 12 5.61 1.32 1.16
C ILE A 12 6.93 2.06 1.31
N SER A 13 7.60 1.90 2.44
CA SER A 13 8.88 2.55 2.69
C SER A 13 9.93 2.14 1.65
N ARG A 14 9.99 0.85 1.33
CA ARG A 14 10.92 0.37 0.31
C ARG A 14 10.59 0.94 -1.07
N TYR A 15 9.31 1.03 -1.39
CA TYR A 15 8.89 1.62 -2.64
C TYR A 15 9.29 3.09 -2.71
N LEU A 16 9.08 3.84 -1.64
CA LEU A 16 9.43 5.25 -1.59
C LEU A 16 10.95 5.47 -1.68
N SER A 17 11.74 4.51 -1.23
CA SER A 17 13.19 4.56 -1.29
C SER A 17 13.77 3.98 -2.59
N ASP A 18 12.91 3.62 -3.53
CA ASP A 18 13.28 3.01 -4.81
C ASP A 18 13.92 1.62 -4.67
N ASP A 19 13.78 0.99 -3.50
CA ASP A 19 14.21 -0.39 -3.30
C ASP A 19 13.20 -1.39 -3.82
N LEU A 20 12.00 -0.93 -4.14
CA LEU A 20 10.92 -1.78 -4.61
C LEU A 20 10.18 -1.03 -5.71
N THR A 21 9.95 -1.70 -6.85
CA THR A 21 9.20 -1.07 -7.93
C THR A 21 7.71 -1.07 -7.60
N LEU A 22 6.96 -0.19 -8.26
CA LEU A 22 5.52 -0.16 -8.08
C LEU A 22 4.89 -1.49 -8.48
N GLU A 23 5.38 -2.10 -9.55
CA GLU A 23 4.89 -3.40 -10.00
C GLU A 23 5.12 -4.47 -8.94
N ALA A 24 6.31 -4.51 -8.34
CA ALA A 24 6.62 -5.49 -7.31
C ALA A 24 5.76 -5.25 -6.07
N PHE A 25 5.55 -3.98 -5.70
CA PHE A 25 4.69 -3.64 -4.58
C PHE A 25 3.26 -4.12 -4.85
N TYR A 26 2.76 -3.87 -6.04
CA TYR A 26 1.41 -4.26 -6.43
C TYR A 26 1.23 -5.79 -6.39
N ARG A 27 2.24 -6.52 -6.84
CA ARG A 27 2.20 -7.99 -6.82
C ARG A 27 2.12 -8.53 -5.40
N TRP A 28 2.84 -7.91 -4.48
CA TRP A 28 2.74 -8.31 -3.08
C TRP A 28 1.40 -7.89 -2.49
N PHE A 29 0.96 -6.70 -2.81
CA PHE A 29 -0.22 -6.10 -2.18
C PHE A 29 -1.52 -6.81 -2.55
N THR A 30 -1.68 -7.16 -3.81
CA THR A 30 -2.96 -7.68 -4.32
C THR A 30 -3.42 -8.93 -3.56
N PRO A 31 -2.61 -10.00 -3.43
CA PRO A 31 -3.08 -11.17 -2.69
C PRO A 31 -3.24 -10.90 -1.20
N GLU A 32 -2.46 -9.99 -0.63
CA GLU A 32 -2.59 -9.68 0.79
C GLU A 32 -3.86 -8.90 1.07
N ALA A 33 -4.28 -8.05 0.15
CA ALA A 33 -5.49 -7.25 0.32
C ALA A 33 -6.77 -8.05 0.10
N TRP A 34 -6.68 -9.16 -0.61
CA TRP A 34 -7.84 -9.95 -0.99
C TRP A 34 -8.69 -10.36 0.21
N ASN A 35 -8.07 -10.91 1.24
CA ASN A 35 -8.78 -11.40 2.42
C ASN A 35 -8.52 -10.54 3.65
N ILE A 36 -8.24 -9.27 3.44
CA ILE A 36 -7.76 -8.42 4.53
C ILE A 36 -8.77 -8.31 5.67
N HIS A 37 -10.06 -8.29 5.36
CA HIS A 37 -11.10 -8.16 6.38
C HIS A 37 -11.19 -9.39 7.29
N GLN A 38 -10.68 -10.54 6.82
CA GLN A 38 -10.68 -11.77 7.61
C GLN A 38 -9.36 -11.99 8.33
N ARG A 39 -8.28 -11.32 7.88
CA ARG A 39 -6.92 -11.58 8.36
C ARG A 39 -6.39 -10.48 9.28
N ALA A 40 -7.01 -9.32 9.28
CA ALA A 40 -6.50 -8.17 9.99
C ALA A 40 -7.61 -7.49 10.78
N ASP A 41 -7.21 -6.64 11.74
CA ASP A 41 -8.17 -5.86 12.46
C ASP A 41 -8.76 -4.77 11.55
N ARG A 42 -9.78 -4.09 12.06
CA ARG A 42 -10.50 -3.09 11.29
C ARG A 42 -9.59 -1.96 10.83
N GLN A 43 -8.71 -1.51 11.71
CA GLN A 43 -7.83 -0.39 11.40
C GLN A 43 -6.86 -0.73 10.29
N THR A 44 -6.27 -1.93 10.34
CA THR A 44 -5.37 -2.40 9.29
C THR A 44 -6.11 -2.57 7.99
N ALA A 45 -7.32 -3.12 8.04
CA ALA A 45 -8.13 -3.29 6.84
C ALA A 45 -8.47 -1.95 6.18
N GLU A 46 -8.73 -0.92 6.99
CA GLU A 46 -9.00 0.42 6.45
C GLU A 46 -7.79 1.00 5.71
N VAL A 47 -6.59 0.80 6.27
CA VAL A 47 -5.37 1.27 5.61
C VAL A 47 -5.18 0.55 4.28
N PHE A 48 -5.36 -0.76 4.25
CA PHE A 48 -5.27 -1.52 3.01
C PHE A 48 -6.28 -1.02 1.99
N HIS A 49 -7.50 -0.71 2.44
CA HIS A 49 -8.54 -0.22 1.55
C HIS A 49 -8.15 1.13 0.93
N GLU A 50 -7.60 2.04 1.72
CA GLU A 50 -7.16 3.33 1.22
C GLU A 50 -6.04 3.19 0.19
N VAL A 51 -5.07 2.31 0.46
CA VAL A 51 -3.99 2.06 -0.50
C VAL A 51 -4.54 1.43 -1.77
N ASP A 52 -5.50 0.52 -1.64
CA ASP A 52 -6.12 -0.12 -2.80
C ASP A 52 -6.82 0.90 -3.69
N LEU A 53 -7.57 1.82 -3.10
CA LEU A 53 -8.23 2.88 -3.86
C LEU A 53 -7.22 3.76 -4.58
N LEU A 54 -6.14 4.08 -3.91
CA LEU A 54 -5.09 4.93 -4.49
C LEU A 54 -4.46 4.26 -5.70
N LEU A 55 -4.16 2.96 -5.58
CA LEU A 55 -3.58 2.20 -6.68
C LEU A 55 -4.57 2.03 -7.83
N ALA A 56 -5.85 1.85 -7.52
CA ALA A 56 -6.88 1.73 -8.55
C ALA A 56 -6.99 3.03 -9.34
N GLU A 57 -6.96 4.17 -8.67
CA GLU A 57 -7.03 5.46 -9.35
C GLU A 57 -5.80 5.71 -10.21
N PHE A 58 -4.64 5.29 -9.74
CA PHE A 58 -3.43 5.36 -10.55
C PHE A 58 -3.56 4.50 -11.81
N ALA A 59 -4.10 3.29 -11.67
CA ALA A 59 -4.29 2.40 -12.80
C ALA A 59 -5.25 2.96 -13.83
N GLN A 60 -6.19 3.81 -13.40
CA GLN A 60 -7.11 4.47 -14.31
C GLN A 60 -6.52 5.72 -14.96
N GLY A 61 -5.31 6.11 -14.55
CA GLY A 61 -4.64 7.25 -15.13
C GLY A 61 -4.96 8.58 -14.48
N ASP A 62 -5.58 8.56 -13.31
CA ASP A 62 -5.95 9.79 -12.61
C ASP A 62 -4.75 10.58 -12.12
N TRP A 63 -3.65 9.89 -11.82
CA TRP A 63 -2.41 10.55 -11.43
C TRP A 63 -1.19 9.70 -11.79
N ASP A 64 -0.01 10.34 -11.77
CA ASP A 64 1.24 9.67 -12.11
C ASP A 64 1.88 9.02 -10.88
N GLU A 65 3.03 8.37 -11.09
CA GLU A 65 3.71 7.65 -10.02
C GLU A 65 4.24 8.57 -8.94
N GLN A 66 4.62 9.80 -9.30
CA GLN A 66 5.08 10.77 -8.31
C GLN A 66 3.96 11.11 -7.32
N GLU A 67 2.75 11.24 -7.82
CA GLU A 67 1.61 11.51 -6.97
C GLU A 67 1.29 10.31 -6.08
N VAL A 68 1.45 9.10 -6.60
CA VAL A 68 1.29 7.89 -5.79
C VAL A 68 2.27 7.91 -4.63
N LYS A 69 3.53 8.23 -4.90
CA LYS A 69 4.55 8.30 -3.85
C LYS A 69 4.21 9.35 -2.81
N ARG A 70 3.76 10.52 -3.26
CA ARG A 70 3.38 11.59 -2.34
C ARG A 70 2.24 11.16 -1.43
N ARG A 71 1.24 10.50 -1.98
CA ARG A 71 0.08 10.07 -1.21
C ARG A 71 0.38 8.93 -0.26
N LEU A 72 1.39 8.12 -0.58
CA LEU A 72 1.80 7.02 0.29
C LEU A 72 2.70 7.47 1.44
N THR A 73 3.36 8.61 1.31
CA THR A 73 4.28 9.11 2.32
C THR A 73 3.67 9.19 3.71
N PRO A 74 2.43 9.72 3.88
CA PRO A 74 1.84 9.81 5.23
C PRO A 74 1.65 8.46 5.92
N PHE A 75 1.62 7.37 5.18
CA PHE A 75 1.45 6.05 5.79
C PHE A 75 2.71 5.57 6.52
N VAL A 76 3.87 6.13 6.21
CA VAL A 76 5.14 5.73 6.82
C VAL A 76 5.75 6.82 7.69
N THR A 77 5.27 8.05 7.58
CA THR A 77 5.72 9.15 8.42
C THR A 77 4.69 9.37 9.51
N THR A 78 5.04 9.06 10.72
CA THR A 78 4.16 9.31 11.87
C THR A 78 4.84 10.24 12.83
#